data_cda51d864d09e3ca5cc050742a96cf7f
#
_entry.id   cda51d864d09e3ca5cc050742a96cf7f
#
_cell.length_a   1.000
_cell.length_b   1.000
_cell.length_c   1.000
_cell.angle_alpha   90.00
_cell.angle_beta   90.00
_cell.angle_gamma   90.00
#
_symmetry.space_group_name_H-M   'P 1'
#
loop_
_entity.id
_entity.type
_entity.pdbx_description
1 polymer ?
#
loop_
_entity_poly.entity_id
_entity_poly.type
_entity_poly.pdbx_seq_one_letter_code
_entity_poly.pdbx_strand_id
1 'polypeptide(L)'
;NNVNTWELNQLDRTDYYGEPQRETSGGGGCLIATATYGSELAPQVQQLRELRNNQLLQTEYGTAFMSTFNDVYYSFSPIIADYERENPLFKEAVKLAITPMISTLSLMENAETESEVLSIGISVIVLNLGMYFAVPAIVVIGIKKKF
;
A
#
# COMPACT_ATOMS: atom_id res chain seq x y z
N ASN A 1 -11.46 -7.25 -39.23
CA ASN A 1 -11.22 -8.47 -38.47
C ASN A 1 -9.75 -8.79 -38.28
N ASN A 2 -8.96 -7.82 -37.93
CA ASN A 2 -7.59 -8.06 -37.51
C ASN A 2 -7.46 -7.77 -36.03
N VAL A 3 -7.95 -8.69 -35.23
CA VAL A 3 -7.44 -8.81 -33.86
C VAL A 3 -6.04 -9.37 -34.05
N ASN A 4 -5.06 -8.53 -33.79
CA ASN A 4 -3.67 -8.93 -33.91
C ASN A 4 -3.39 -10.06 -32.92
N THR A 5 -2.87 -11.17 -33.44
CA THR A 5 -2.52 -12.34 -32.63
C THR A 5 -1.56 -12.03 -31.50
N TRP A 6 -0.79 -10.95 -31.60
CA TRP A 6 0.11 -10.51 -30.51
C TRP A 6 -0.64 -9.89 -29.33
N GLU A 7 -1.78 -9.22 -29.55
CA GLU A 7 -2.63 -8.70 -28.47
C GLU A 7 -3.30 -9.84 -27.70
N LEU A 8 -3.77 -10.84 -28.43
CA LEU A 8 -4.33 -12.05 -27.81
C LEU A 8 -3.28 -12.81 -27.00
N ASN A 9 -2.04 -12.88 -27.50
CA ASN A 9 -0.94 -13.51 -26.79
C ASN A 9 -0.53 -12.73 -25.53
N GLN A 10 -0.72 -11.44 -25.52
CA GLN A 10 -0.43 -10.64 -24.32
C GLN A 10 -1.51 -10.81 -23.25
N LEU A 11 -2.77 -10.87 -23.66
CA LEU A 11 -3.89 -11.13 -22.75
C LEU A 11 -3.79 -12.54 -22.14
N ASP A 12 -3.47 -13.53 -22.95
CA ASP A 12 -3.33 -14.92 -22.52
C ASP A 12 -2.11 -15.09 -21.57
N ARG A 13 -1.05 -14.36 -21.82
CA ARG A 13 0.15 -14.43 -20.98
C ARG A 13 -0.04 -13.78 -19.61
N THR A 14 -0.88 -12.75 -19.52
CA THR A 14 -1.19 -12.08 -18.26
C THR A 14 -2.12 -12.90 -17.37
N ASP A 15 -3.03 -13.64 -17.97
CA ASP A 15 -3.96 -14.50 -17.23
C ASP A 15 -3.30 -15.80 -16.73
N TYR A 16 -2.31 -16.30 -17.47
CA TYR A 16 -1.72 -17.60 -17.20
C TYR A 16 -0.66 -17.59 -16.08
N TYR A 17 0.12 -16.52 -15.98
CA TYR A 17 1.21 -16.49 -15.02
C TYR A 17 0.85 -15.84 -13.70
N GLY A 18 -0.33 -15.25 -13.57
CA GLY A 18 -0.67 -14.52 -12.34
C GLY A 18 0.44 -13.55 -11.96
N GLU A 19 1.32 -13.22 -12.91
CA GLU A 19 2.36 -12.26 -12.66
C GLU A 19 1.71 -11.00 -12.13
N PRO A 20 2.17 -10.50 -10.97
CA PRO A 20 1.85 -9.15 -10.63
C PRO A 20 2.25 -8.34 -11.85
N GLN A 21 1.24 -7.81 -12.51
CA GLN A 21 1.46 -6.95 -13.63
C GLN A 21 2.61 -6.05 -13.28
N ARG A 22 3.71 -6.19 -13.96
CA ARG A 22 4.63 -5.10 -14.03
C ARG A 22 3.82 -3.94 -14.55
N GLU A 23 3.21 -3.24 -13.63
CA GLU A 23 2.63 -1.98 -13.97
C GLU A 23 3.79 -1.09 -14.39
N THR A 24 4.15 -1.23 -15.64
CA THR A 24 5.18 -0.47 -16.31
C THR A 24 4.81 1.00 -16.43
N SER A 25 3.61 1.33 -16.05
CA SER A 25 3.14 2.70 -16.06
C SER A 25 2.96 3.23 -14.64
N GLY A 26 4.07 3.57 -14.01
CA GLY A 26 4.09 4.52 -12.90
C GLY A 26 3.27 4.19 -11.66
N GLY A 27 2.72 3.01 -11.60
CA GLY A 27 1.91 2.63 -10.47
C GLY A 27 2.52 1.46 -9.75
N GLY A 28 3.36 1.75 -8.79
CA GLY A 28 3.86 0.75 -7.88
C GLY A 28 2.73 -0.16 -7.39
N GLY A 29 2.83 -1.44 -7.65
CA GLY A 29 1.90 -2.41 -7.11
C GLY A 29 1.92 -2.36 -5.59
N CYS A 30 0.75 -2.47 -4.98
CA CYS A 30 0.66 -2.58 -3.53
C CYS A 30 1.04 -4.01 -3.12
N LEU A 31 2.31 -4.38 -3.28
CA LEU A 31 2.79 -5.77 -3.16
C LEU A 31 2.45 -6.38 -1.81
N ILE A 32 2.74 -5.69 -0.73
CA ILE A 32 2.45 -6.17 0.62
C ILE A 32 0.93 -6.30 0.81
N ALA A 33 0.17 -5.27 0.47
CA ALA A 33 -1.28 -5.30 0.62
C ALA A 33 -1.93 -6.39 -0.26
N THR A 34 -1.47 -6.57 -1.48
CA THR A 34 -1.94 -7.64 -2.37
C THR A 34 -1.65 -9.02 -1.79
N ALA A 35 -0.44 -9.24 -1.24
CA ALA A 35 -0.10 -10.48 -0.57
C ALA A 35 -0.94 -10.69 0.69
N THR A 36 -1.16 -9.62 1.46
CA THR A 36 -1.93 -9.66 2.71
C THR A 36 -3.40 -10.01 2.47
N TYR A 37 -4.04 -9.34 1.52
CA TYR A 37 -5.48 -9.52 1.25
C TYR A 37 -5.78 -10.53 0.16
N GLY A 38 -4.74 -11.11 -0.44
CA GLY A 38 -4.84 -12.24 -1.35
C GLY A 38 -5.22 -11.91 -2.79
N SER A 39 -5.52 -10.66 -3.12
CA SER A 39 -5.92 -10.26 -4.47
C SER A 39 -5.70 -8.78 -4.69
N GLU A 40 -5.33 -8.43 -5.92
CA GLU A 40 -5.30 -7.04 -6.37
C GLU A 40 -6.69 -6.40 -6.41
N LEU A 41 -7.73 -7.22 -6.50
CA LEU A 41 -9.12 -6.78 -6.51
C LEU A 41 -9.71 -6.59 -5.11
N ALA A 42 -8.96 -6.91 -4.06
CA ALA A 42 -9.42 -6.70 -2.70
C ALA A 42 -9.76 -5.22 -2.46
N PRO A 43 -10.86 -4.90 -1.75
CA PRO A 43 -11.27 -3.52 -1.52
C PRO A 43 -10.18 -2.65 -0.93
N GLN A 44 -9.38 -3.18 -0.03
CA GLN A 44 -8.27 -2.47 0.61
C GLN A 44 -7.17 -2.10 -0.40
N VAL A 45 -6.87 -3.00 -1.34
CA VAL A 45 -5.89 -2.74 -2.40
C VAL A 45 -6.43 -1.70 -3.38
N GLN A 46 -7.71 -1.79 -3.74
CA GLN A 46 -8.36 -0.81 -4.61
C GLN A 46 -8.38 0.58 -3.96
N GLN A 47 -8.69 0.65 -2.68
CA GLN A 47 -8.64 1.90 -1.90
C GLN A 47 -7.26 2.56 -1.96
N LEU A 48 -6.20 1.79 -1.77
CA LEU A 48 -4.83 2.29 -1.85
C LEU A 48 -4.48 2.81 -3.26
N ARG A 49 -4.93 2.11 -4.28
CA ARG A 49 -4.72 2.53 -5.68
C ARG A 49 -5.50 3.80 -6.02
N GLU A 50 -6.74 3.87 -5.60
CA GLU A 50 -7.57 5.06 -5.81
C GLU A 50 -6.99 6.28 -5.10
N LEU A 51 -6.58 6.12 -3.85
CA LEU A 51 -5.94 7.17 -3.08
C LEU A 51 -4.68 7.69 -3.79
N ARG A 52 -3.83 6.76 -4.22
CA ARG A 52 -2.62 7.12 -4.97
C ARG A 52 -2.95 7.89 -6.24
N ASN A 53 -3.86 7.36 -7.05
CA ASN A 53 -4.14 7.89 -8.38
C ASN A 53 -4.94 9.19 -8.35
N ASN A 54 -5.89 9.29 -7.44
CA ASN A 54 -6.86 10.40 -7.41
C ASN A 54 -6.43 11.55 -6.50
N GLN A 55 -5.70 11.26 -5.42
CA GLN A 55 -5.25 12.27 -4.48
C GLN A 55 -3.75 12.57 -4.62
N LEU A 56 -2.91 11.56 -4.45
CA LEU A 56 -1.46 11.78 -4.38
C LEU A 56 -0.86 12.18 -5.72
N LEU A 57 -1.14 11.44 -6.78
CA LEU A 57 -0.54 11.69 -8.10
C LEU A 57 -1.15 12.91 -8.83
N GLN A 58 -2.24 13.47 -8.32
CA GLN A 58 -2.83 14.68 -8.85
C GLN A 58 -2.20 15.96 -8.27
N THR A 59 -1.32 15.84 -7.30
CA THR A 59 -0.67 16.96 -6.64
C THR A 59 0.85 16.89 -6.78
N GLU A 60 1.51 18.02 -6.73
CA GLU A 60 2.98 18.11 -6.82
C GLU A 60 3.64 17.45 -5.60
N TYR A 61 3.17 17.78 -4.39
CA TYR A 61 3.70 17.19 -3.15
C TYR A 61 3.43 15.71 -3.07
N GLY A 62 2.25 15.26 -3.48
CA GLY A 62 1.90 13.85 -3.51
C GLY A 62 2.75 13.06 -4.49
N THR A 63 3.02 13.62 -5.67
CA THR A 63 3.88 12.99 -6.69
C THR A 63 5.32 12.88 -6.19
N ALA A 64 5.87 13.93 -5.58
CA ALA A 64 7.21 13.92 -5.00
C ALA A 64 7.31 12.88 -3.87
N PHE A 65 6.31 12.83 -2.99
CA PHE A 65 6.21 11.82 -1.94
C PHE A 65 6.20 10.41 -2.51
N MET A 66 5.36 10.16 -3.51
CA MET A 66 5.24 8.82 -4.11
C MET A 66 6.52 8.36 -4.80
N SER A 67 7.26 9.27 -5.42
CA SER A 67 8.56 8.96 -6.02
C SER A 67 9.53 8.42 -4.97
N THR A 68 9.72 9.17 -3.89
CA THR A 68 10.59 8.76 -2.77
C THR A 68 10.07 7.49 -2.08
N PHE A 69 8.78 7.44 -1.84
CA PHE A 69 8.13 6.30 -1.21
C PHE A 69 8.34 5.02 -2.02
N ASN A 70 8.17 5.09 -3.33
CA ASN A 70 8.35 3.93 -4.22
C ASN A 70 9.78 3.40 -4.16
N ASP A 71 10.77 4.27 -4.18
CA ASP A 71 12.18 3.86 -4.11
C ASP A 71 12.47 3.07 -2.83
N VAL A 72 11.99 3.57 -1.69
CA VAL A 72 12.14 2.90 -0.41
C VAL A 72 11.30 1.62 -0.34
N TYR A 73 10.04 1.72 -0.72
CA TYR A 73 9.07 0.61 -0.64
C TYR A 73 9.51 -0.59 -1.46
N TYR A 74 9.93 -0.39 -2.71
CA TYR A 74 10.37 -1.47 -3.57
C TYR A 74 11.68 -2.12 -3.15
N SER A 75 12.45 -1.46 -2.29
CA SER A 75 13.68 -2.07 -1.77
C SER A 75 13.41 -3.25 -0.84
N PHE A 76 12.26 -3.28 -0.17
CA PHE A 76 11.94 -4.34 0.79
C PHE A 76 10.62 -5.08 0.54
N SER A 77 9.67 -4.46 -0.15
CA SER A 77 8.32 -5.02 -0.29
C SER A 77 8.26 -6.39 -0.99
N PRO A 78 9.10 -6.71 -1.99
CA PRO A 78 9.07 -8.05 -2.58
C PRO A 78 9.42 -9.15 -1.57
N ILE A 79 10.39 -8.90 -0.70
CA ILE A 79 10.81 -9.85 0.34
C ILE A 79 9.69 -10.11 1.32
N ILE A 80 9.02 -9.07 1.77
CA ILE A 80 7.89 -9.17 2.70
C ILE A 80 6.72 -9.89 2.05
N ALA A 81 6.37 -9.53 0.81
CA ALA A 81 5.27 -10.16 0.07
C ALA A 81 5.52 -11.66 -0.15
N ASP A 82 6.74 -12.05 -0.49
CA ASP A 82 7.11 -13.45 -0.66
C ASP A 82 7.02 -14.21 0.66
N TYR A 83 7.50 -13.62 1.75
CA TYR A 83 7.42 -14.23 3.08
C TYR A 83 5.97 -14.40 3.55
N GLU A 84 5.09 -13.45 3.23
CA GLU A 84 3.66 -13.57 3.51
C GLU A 84 3.01 -14.74 2.76
N ARG A 85 3.42 -14.97 1.52
CA ARG A 85 2.89 -16.08 0.71
C ARG A 85 3.29 -17.44 1.28
N GLU A 86 4.47 -17.53 1.85
CA GLU A 86 5.01 -18.78 2.41
C GLU A 86 4.57 -19.04 3.85
N ASN A 87 4.27 -17.99 4.61
CA ASN A 87 3.99 -18.07 6.03
C ASN A 87 2.64 -17.44 6.39
N PRO A 88 1.58 -18.27 6.57
CA PRO A 88 0.25 -17.74 6.90
C PRO A 88 0.18 -16.98 8.22
N LEU A 89 0.98 -17.34 9.22
CA LEU A 89 1.03 -16.63 10.50
C LEU A 89 1.62 -15.23 10.34
N PHE A 90 2.68 -15.12 9.57
CA PHE A 90 3.28 -13.82 9.25
C PHE A 90 2.30 -12.93 8.47
N LYS A 91 1.59 -13.51 7.51
CA LYS A 91 0.53 -12.83 6.75
C LYS A 91 -0.53 -12.22 7.66
N GLU A 92 -1.02 -12.98 8.64
CA GLU A 92 -2.01 -12.48 9.61
C GLU A 92 -1.43 -11.37 10.49
N ALA A 93 -0.18 -11.47 10.89
CA ALA A 93 0.50 -10.42 11.65
C ALA A 93 0.64 -9.13 10.85
N VAL A 94 1.03 -9.22 9.58
CA VAL A 94 1.10 -8.05 8.67
C VAL A 94 -0.28 -7.45 8.46
N LYS A 95 -1.29 -8.28 8.25
CA LYS A 95 -2.68 -7.83 8.09
C LYS A 95 -3.15 -7.03 9.29
N LEU A 96 -2.88 -7.52 10.50
CA LEU A 96 -3.20 -6.83 11.74
C LEU A 96 -2.47 -5.48 11.86
N ALA A 97 -1.23 -5.42 11.39
CA ALA A 97 -0.42 -4.21 11.44
C ALA A 97 -0.87 -3.16 10.42
N ILE A 98 -1.18 -3.54 9.18
CA ILE A 98 -1.48 -2.57 8.13
C ILE A 98 -2.95 -2.15 8.06
N THR A 99 -3.88 -2.94 8.61
CA THR A 99 -5.31 -2.63 8.57
C THR A 99 -5.64 -1.28 9.20
N PRO A 100 -5.14 -0.92 10.40
CA PRO A 100 -5.37 0.40 10.96
C PRO A 100 -4.79 1.53 10.11
N MET A 101 -3.62 1.32 9.51
CA MET A 101 -3.00 2.29 8.62
C MET A 101 -3.89 2.58 7.40
N ILE A 102 -4.40 1.54 6.75
CA ILE A 102 -5.30 1.68 5.61
C ILE A 102 -6.57 2.42 6.02
N SER A 103 -7.09 2.14 7.21
CA SER A 103 -8.26 2.84 7.75
C SER A 103 -8.01 4.35 7.94
N THR A 104 -6.82 4.73 8.40
CA THR A 104 -6.47 6.16 8.54
C THR A 104 -6.31 6.85 7.18
N LEU A 105 -5.89 6.13 6.15
CA LEU A 105 -5.74 6.66 4.80
C LEU A 105 -7.08 7.07 4.18
N SER A 106 -8.21 6.55 4.67
CA SER A 106 -9.53 6.97 4.20
C SER A 106 -9.79 8.46 4.45
N LEU A 107 -9.10 9.07 5.41
CA LEU A 107 -9.18 10.52 5.66
C LEU A 107 -8.73 11.35 4.47
N MET A 108 -7.89 10.79 3.60
CA MET A 108 -7.39 11.48 2.41
C MET A 108 -8.33 11.37 1.20
N GLU A 109 -9.33 10.53 1.25
CA GLU A 109 -10.21 10.27 0.09
C GLU A 109 -10.94 11.52 -0.40
N ASN A 110 -11.17 12.46 0.49
CA ASN A 110 -11.86 13.73 0.19
C ASN A 110 -10.92 14.91 -0.04
N ALA A 111 -9.62 14.68 -0.07
CA ALA A 111 -8.64 15.75 -0.31
C ALA A 111 -8.58 16.05 -1.81
N GLU A 112 -8.99 17.24 -2.19
CA GLU A 112 -9.06 17.68 -3.59
C GLU A 112 -8.00 18.70 -3.96
N THR A 113 -7.54 19.49 -2.99
CA THR A 113 -6.57 20.54 -3.22
C THR A 113 -5.17 20.17 -2.76
N GLU A 114 -4.16 20.82 -3.32
CA GLU A 114 -2.76 20.65 -2.94
C GLU A 114 -2.55 20.86 -1.43
N SER A 115 -3.19 21.88 -0.89
CA SER A 115 -3.13 22.23 0.54
C SER A 115 -3.78 21.16 1.41
N GLU A 116 -4.90 20.61 1.00
CA GLU A 116 -5.58 19.52 1.71
C GLU A 116 -4.78 18.23 1.68
N VAL A 117 -4.24 17.86 0.53
CA VAL A 117 -3.37 16.68 0.41
C VAL A 117 -2.17 16.80 1.32
N LEU A 118 -1.51 17.95 1.35
CA LEU A 118 -0.37 18.19 2.22
C LEU A 118 -0.76 18.16 3.70
N SER A 119 -1.80 18.88 4.09
CA SER A 119 -2.26 18.99 5.48
C SER A 119 -2.77 17.67 6.04
N ILE A 120 -3.68 17.03 5.33
CA ILE A 120 -4.25 15.74 5.74
C ILE A 120 -3.19 14.65 5.65
N GLY A 121 -2.33 14.67 4.63
CA GLY A 121 -1.23 13.73 4.47
C GLY A 121 -0.25 13.76 5.65
N ILE A 122 0.16 14.95 6.07
CA ILE A 122 1.02 15.11 7.25
C ILE A 122 0.29 14.61 8.52
N SER A 123 -1.00 14.94 8.66
CA SER A 123 -1.80 14.49 9.79
C SER A 123 -1.90 12.97 9.86
N VAL A 124 -2.11 12.31 8.72
CA VAL A 124 -2.14 10.84 8.64
C VAL A 124 -0.79 10.24 9.00
N ILE A 125 0.31 10.80 8.52
CA ILE A 125 1.66 10.34 8.87
C ILE A 125 1.90 10.47 10.37
N VAL A 126 1.61 11.62 10.97
CA VAL A 126 1.76 11.84 12.41
C VAL A 126 0.90 10.89 13.22
N LEU A 127 -0.36 10.69 12.79
CA LEU A 127 -1.28 9.75 13.44
C LEU A 127 -0.74 8.32 13.41
N ASN A 128 -0.23 7.86 12.27
CA ASN A 128 0.35 6.51 12.15
C ASN A 128 1.64 6.37 12.95
N LEU A 129 2.53 7.35 12.93
CA LEU A 129 3.72 7.35 13.76
C LEU A 129 3.37 7.27 15.24
N GLY A 130 2.38 8.04 15.69
CA GLY A 130 1.88 7.97 17.06
C GLY A 130 1.33 6.59 17.41
N MET A 131 0.51 6.03 16.53
CA MET A 131 -0.10 4.70 16.73
C MET A 131 0.95 3.59 16.81
N TYR A 132 1.90 3.55 15.87
CA TYR A 132 2.88 2.46 15.80
C TYR A 132 4.05 2.59 16.77
N PHE A 133 4.35 3.78 17.27
CA PHE A 133 5.45 3.99 18.22
C PHE A 133 4.96 4.29 19.65
N ALA A 134 3.95 5.14 19.80
CA ALA A 134 3.47 5.53 21.13
C ALA A 134 2.75 4.39 21.85
N VAL A 135 1.89 3.63 21.14
CA VAL A 135 1.14 2.52 21.74
C VAL A 135 2.07 1.41 22.22
N PRO A 136 3.02 0.91 21.41
CA PRO A 136 4.00 -0.07 21.90
C PRO A 136 4.85 0.46 23.06
N ALA A 137 5.24 1.72 23.03
CA ALA A 137 6.02 2.34 24.09
C ALA A 137 5.23 2.38 25.42
N ILE A 138 3.96 2.74 25.38
CA ILE A 138 3.07 2.74 26.55
C ILE A 138 2.92 1.34 27.11
N VAL A 139 2.75 0.33 26.24
CA VAL A 139 2.65 -1.07 26.67
C VAL A 139 3.92 -1.53 27.35
N VAL A 140 5.09 -1.24 26.78
CA VAL A 140 6.39 -1.61 27.37
C VAL A 140 6.61 -0.93 28.74
N ILE A 141 6.28 0.35 28.85
CA ILE A 141 6.37 1.09 30.12
C ILE A 141 5.41 0.50 31.15
N GLY A 142 4.19 0.18 30.75
CA GLY A 142 3.20 -0.45 31.63
C GLY A 142 3.65 -1.81 32.17
N ILE A 143 4.28 -2.62 31.33
CA ILE A 143 4.85 -3.92 31.72
C ILE A 143 6.01 -3.71 32.70
N LYS A 144 6.93 -2.78 32.43
CA LYS A 144 8.04 -2.49 33.31
C LYS A 144 7.61 -2.03 34.71
N LYS A 145 6.51 -1.30 34.82
CA LYS A 145 5.98 -0.84 36.11
C LYS A 145 5.35 -1.96 36.94
N LYS A 146 4.91 -3.05 36.30
CA LYS A 146 4.35 -4.23 36.99
C LYS A 146 5.42 -5.20 37.49
N PHE A 147 6.58 -5.15 36.90
CA PHE A 147 7.73 -5.97 37.27
C PHE A 147 8.84 -5.12 37.84
#